data_851d89f27df75c214c37ff7348d307f7
#
_entry.id   851d89f27df75c214c37ff7348d307f7
#
_cell.length_a   1.000
_cell.length_b   1.000
_cell.length_c   1.000
_cell.angle_alpha   90.00
_cell.angle_beta   90.00
_cell.angle_gamma   90.00
#
_symmetry.space_group_name_H-M   'P 1'
#
loop_
_entity.id
_entity.type
_entity.pdbx_description
1 polymer ?
#
loop_
_entity_poly.entity_id
_entity_poly.type
_entity_poly.pdbx_seq_one_letter_code
_entity_poly.pdbx_strand_id
1 'polypeptide(L)'
;AEYSHNLWEITGTALTSRSYWPQVAVYMQNPNPQPLTDDEKVENLISSNVFKAIVCNENTTKPAPLNFLIGSAAYFAGADAFTLQDLVMSSGITCLGITPSTKPVKVVGTFLKNRPVVLQSIYDTQTPYAGGRKMAQEMNAYFIKTEGGDHIIYAYDNPEARKLVNNY
;
A
#
# COMPACT_ATOMS: atom_id res chain seq x y z
N ALA A 1 12.53 19.83 5.82
CA ALA A 1 11.30 19.13 6.18
C ALA A 1 10.29 19.10 5.02
N GLU A 2 10.03 20.22 4.33
CA GLU A 2 9.13 20.29 3.16
C GLU A 2 9.66 19.48 1.97
N TYR A 3 10.95 19.50 1.71
CA TYR A 3 11.56 18.75 0.60
C TYR A 3 11.41 17.24 0.72
N SER A 4 11.49 16.72 1.95
CA SER A 4 11.34 15.28 2.19
C SER A 4 9.91 14.79 1.97
N HIS A 5 8.91 15.64 2.27
CA HIS A 5 7.51 15.28 2.10
C HIS A 5 7.12 15.16 0.62
N ASN A 6 7.49 16.17 -0.18
CA ASN A 6 7.21 16.14 -1.62
C ASN A 6 7.93 15.00 -2.35
N LEU A 7 9.18 14.71 -2.00
CA LEU A 7 9.91 13.57 -2.57
C LEU A 7 9.23 12.25 -2.22
N TRP A 8 8.71 12.14 -1.01
CA TRP A 8 7.97 10.98 -0.55
C TRP A 8 6.70 10.74 -1.38
N GLU A 9 5.85 11.76 -1.54
CA GLU A 9 4.60 11.65 -2.30
C GLU A 9 4.86 11.30 -3.76
N ILE A 10 5.84 11.94 -4.39
CA ILE A 10 6.20 11.70 -5.78
C ILE A 10 6.77 10.30 -5.96
N THR A 11 7.61 9.84 -5.06
CA THR A 11 8.14 8.48 -5.12
C THR A 11 7.06 7.45 -4.84
N GLY A 12 6.15 7.72 -3.89
CA GLY A 12 4.98 6.88 -3.64
C GLY A 12 4.09 6.77 -4.88
N THR A 13 3.85 7.88 -5.58
CA THR A 13 3.11 7.90 -6.84
C THR A 13 3.84 7.09 -7.93
N ALA A 14 5.15 7.21 -8.03
CA ALA A 14 5.95 6.45 -8.98
C ALA A 14 5.86 4.94 -8.74
N LEU A 15 5.81 4.52 -7.48
CA LEU A 15 5.66 3.12 -7.11
C LEU A 15 4.25 2.57 -7.39
N THR A 16 3.26 3.44 -7.54
CA THR A 16 1.89 3.01 -7.85
C THR A 16 1.75 2.52 -9.29
N SER A 17 2.38 3.19 -10.25
CA SER A 17 2.38 2.76 -11.66
C SER A 17 3.56 3.33 -12.44
N ARG A 18 4.10 2.51 -13.33
CA ARG A 18 5.16 2.92 -14.27
C ARG A 18 4.77 4.08 -15.18
N SER A 19 3.49 4.32 -15.38
CA SER A 19 3.00 5.46 -16.19
C SER A 19 3.39 6.82 -15.59
N TYR A 20 3.69 6.87 -14.28
CA TYR A 20 4.15 8.10 -13.61
C TYR A 20 5.66 8.34 -13.68
N TRP A 21 6.46 7.36 -14.06
CA TRP A 21 7.92 7.47 -14.05
C TRP A 21 8.48 8.64 -14.88
N PRO A 22 7.94 8.96 -16.07
CA PRO A 22 8.41 10.13 -16.81
C PRO A 22 8.20 11.44 -16.04
N GLN A 23 7.07 11.58 -15.34
CA GLN A 23 6.76 12.76 -14.54
C GLN A 23 7.69 12.88 -13.34
N VAL A 24 7.96 11.76 -12.67
CA VAL A 24 8.92 11.71 -11.55
C VAL A 24 10.32 12.05 -12.01
N ALA A 25 10.76 11.55 -13.16
CA ALA A 25 12.07 11.88 -13.72
C ALA A 25 12.21 13.38 -14.01
N VAL A 26 11.18 14.01 -14.57
CA VAL A 26 11.16 15.47 -14.79
C VAL A 26 11.23 16.23 -13.47
N TYR A 27 10.47 15.81 -12.47
CA TYR A 27 10.51 16.45 -11.14
C TYR A 27 11.89 16.30 -10.48
N MET A 28 12.51 15.14 -10.57
CA MET A 28 13.85 14.93 -9.99
C MET A 28 14.92 15.79 -10.65
N GLN A 29 14.77 16.10 -11.94
CA GLN A 29 15.70 17.00 -12.65
C GLN A 29 15.52 18.46 -12.28
N ASN A 30 14.29 18.85 -11.95
CA ASN A 30 13.98 20.24 -11.65
C ASN A 30 12.93 20.32 -10.51
N PRO A 31 13.31 19.99 -9.28
CA PRO A 31 12.38 19.97 -8.15
C PRO A 31 11.88 21.38 -7.84
N ASN A 32 10.59 21.57 -7.95
CA ASN A 32 9.90 22.80 -7.59
C ASN A 32 8.78 22.48 -6.57
N PRO A 33 9.13 22.19 -5.32
CA PRO A 33 8.15 21.87 -4.29
C PRO A 33 7.27 23.08 -4.02
N GLN A 34 5.95 22.88 -4.15
CA GLN A 34 4.99 23.89 -3.72
C GLN A 34 4.51 23.53 -2.31
N PRO A 35 4.37 24.49 -1.40
CA PRO A 35 3.77 24.23 -0.09
C PRO A 35 2.31 23.80 -0.29
N LEU A 36 1.90 22.78 0.48
CA LEU A 36 0.50 22.35 0.47
C LEU A 36 -0.42 23.49 0.89
N THR A 37 -1.51 23.65 0.19
CA THR A 37 -2.62 24.52 0.60
C THR A 37 -3.26 23.99 1.90
N ASP A 38 -4.02 24.80 2.57
CA ASP A 38 -4.69 24.37 3.82
C ASP A 38 -5.73 23.28 3.55
N ASP A 39 -6.40 23.32 2.42
CA ASP A 39 -7.35 22.27 2.02
C ASP A 39 -6.64 20.94 1.76
N GLU A 40 -5.51 20.93 1.06
CA GLU A 40 -4.69 19.73 0.85
C GLU A 40 -4.16 19.14 2.15
N LYS A 41 -3.77 19.99 3.11
CA LYS A 41 -3.36 19.54 4.45
C LYS A 41 -4.51 18.85 5.19
N VAL A 42 -5.72 19.41 5.09
CA VAL A 42 -6.92 18.83 5.70
C VAL A 42 -7.28 17.51 5.04
N GLU A 43 -7.26 17.42 3.70
CA GLU A 43 -7.50 16.18 2.97
C GLU A 43 -6.49 15.08 3.31
N ASN A 44 -5.20 15.43 3.38
CA ASN A 44 -4.14 14.51 3.78
C ASN A 44 -4.33 13.99 5.21
N LEU A 45 -4.74 14.87 6.13
CA LEU A 45 -5.04 14.50 7.51
C LEU A 45 -6.23 13.55 7.60
N ILE A 46 -7.31 13.82 6.85
CA ILE A 46 -8.49 12.96 6.78
C ILE A 46 -8.12 11.60 6.21
N SER A 47 -7.44 11.57 5.07
CA SER A 47 -7.01 10.33 4.40
C SER A 47 -6.11 9.48 5.30
N SER A 48 -5.15 10.10 5.98
CA SER A 48 -4.26 9.43 6.92
C SER A 48 -5.02 8.84 8.12
N ASN A 49 -5.99 9.58 8.67
CA ASN A 49 -6.79 9.10 9.80
C ASN A 49 -7.73 7.98 9.39
N VAL A 50 -8.35 8.05 8.21
CA VAL A 50 -9.21 7.00 7.66
C VAL A 50 -8.39 5.74 7.42
N PHE A 51 -7.23 5.86 6.76
CA PHE A 51 -6.31 4.75 6.53
C PHE A 51 -5.91 4.09 7.87
N LYS A 52 -5.49 4.89 8.84
CA LYS A 52 -5.12 4.42 10.18
C LYS A 52 -6.30 3.70 10.86
N ALA A 53 -7.49 4.26 10.79
CA ALA A 53 -8.69 3.65 11.39
C ALA A 53 -8.98 2.27 10.78
N ILE A 54 -8.91 2.14 9.44
CA ILE A 54 -9.14 0.87 8.73
C ILE A 54 -8.06 -0.15 9.11
N VAL A 55 -6.80 0.20 8.90
CA VAL A 55 -5.67 -0.70 9.13
C VAL A 55 -5.61 -1.17 10.57
N CYS A 56 -5.82 -0.27 11.53
CA CYS A 56 -5.73 -0.61 12.94
C CYS A 56 -6.96 -1.36 13.47
N ASN A 57 -8.12 -1.15 12.87
CA ASN A 57 -9.31 -1.92 13.22
C ASN A 57 -9.24 -3.38 12.74
N GLU A 58 -8.63 -3.60 11.58
CA GLU A 58 -8.52 -4.92 10.97
C GLU A 58 -7.26 -5.69 11.39
N ASN A 59 -6.24 -4.98 11.83
CA ASN A 59 -4.95 -5.56 12.18
C ASN A 59 -4.94 -6.00 13.66
N THR A 60 -4.91 -7.31 13.88
CA THR A 60 -4.77 -7.90 15.23
C THR A 60 -3.31 -8.05 15.66
N THR A 61 -2.36 -7.57 14.88
CA THR A 61 -0.93 -7.66 15.18
C THR A 61 -0.62 -6.81 16.41
N LYS A 62 -0.07 -7.43 17.44
CA LYS A 62 0.41 -6.70 18.61
C LYS A 62 1.63 -5.88 18.23
N PRO A 63 1.77 -4.66 18.77
CA PRO A 63 2.97 -3.86 18.57
C PRO A 63 4.23 -4.66 18.92
N ALA A 64 5.25 -4.54 18.09
CA ALA A 64 6.52 -5.18 18.37
C ALA A 64 7.15 -4.61 19.65
N PRO A 65 7.88 -5.42 20.43
CA PRO A 65 8.57 -4.93 21.60
C PRO A 65 9.49 -3.75 21.27
N LEU A 66 9.56 -2.77 22.17
CA LEU A 66 10.33 -1.55 21.95
C LEU A 66 11.80 -1.81 21.59
N ASN A 67 12.43 -2.81 22.22
CA ASN A 67 13.81 -3.18 21.92
C ASN A 67 13.99 -3.67 20.48
N PHE A 68 13.02 -4.43 19.95
CA PHE A 68 13.03 -4.85 18.56
C PHE A 68 12.90 -3.63 17.63
N LEU A 69 12.04 -2.68 17.96
CA LEU A 69 11.85 -1.46 17.18
C LEU A 69 13.09 -0.59 17.17
N ILE A 70 13.75 -0.40 18.35
CA ILE A 70 14.98 0.35 18.45
C ILE A 70 16.10 -0.32 17.64
N GLY A 71 16.26 -1.64 17.79
CA GLY A 71 17.26 -2.39 17.03
C GLY A 71 17.03 -2.35 15.53
N SER A 72 15.78 -2.51 15.13
CA SER A 72 15.40 -2.42 13.71
C SER A 72 15.59 -1.01 13.16
N ALA A 73 15.18 0.03 13.88
CA ALA A 73 15.40 1.41 13.49
C ALA A 73 16.89 1.74 13.34
N ALA A 74 17.74 1.24 14.25
CA ALA A 74 19.19 1.40 14.15
C ALA A 74 19.78 0.67 12.92
N TYR A 75 19.29 -0.54 12.62
CA TYR A 75 19.70 -1.29 11.44
C TYR A 75 19.31 -0.57 10.15
N PHE A 76 18.08 -0.05 10.09
CA PHE A 76 17.55 0.66 8.94
C PHE A 76 17.89 2.16 8.91
N ALA A 77 18.53 2.71 9.93
CA ALA A 77 18.96 4.12 9.93
C ALA A 77 19.94 4.45 8.79
N GLY A 78 20.61 3.47 8.23
CA GLY A 78 21.42 3.59 7.02
C GLY A 78 20.65 3.29 5.72
N ALA A 79 19.39 2.88 5.82
CA ALA A 79 18.53 2.58 4.69
C ALA A 79 17.71 3.82 4.28
N ASP A 80 17.00 3.70 3.18
CA ASP A 80 16.12 4.75 2.71
C ASP A 80 14.88 4.96 3.61
N ALA A 81 14.24 6.13 3.44
CA ALA A 81 13.07 6.51 4.22
C ALA A 81 11.86 5.57 4.01
N PHE A 82 11.79 4.88 2.87
CA PHE A 82 10.70 3.95 2.57
C PHE A 82 10.78 2.70 3.41
N THR A 83 11.98 2.12 3.53
CA THR A 83 12.23 0.95 4.39
C THR A 83 11.88 1.24 5.86
N LEU A 84 12.20 2.45 6.34
CA LEU A 84 11.84 2.86 7.70
C LEU A 84 10.33 2.96 7.88
N GLN A 85 9.61 3.51 6.91
CA GLN A 85 8.15 3.57 6.97
C GLN A 85 7.51 2.20 6.96
N ASP A 86 7.94 1.30 6.09
CA ASP A 86 7.44 -0.07 6.06
C ASP A 86 7.65 -0.78 7.38
N LEU A 87 8.79 -0.56 8.01
CA LEU A 87 9.06 -1.08 9.35
C LEU A 87 8.08 -0.53 10.40
N VAL A 88 7.86 0.78 10.41
CA VAL A 88 6.92 1.43 11.33
C VAL A 88 5.50 0.93 11.10
N MET A 89 5.07 0.80 9.85
CA MET A 89 3.74 0.30 9.50
C MET A 89 3.56 -1.17 9.88
N SER A 90 4.54 -2.01 9.57
CA SER A 90 4.49 -3.46 9.86
C SER A 90 4.64 -3.78 11.35
N SER A 91 5.26 -2.90 12.12
CA SER A 91 5.46 -3.09 13.57
C SER A 91 4.18 -2.95 14.41
N GLY A 92 3.12 -2.38 13.85
CA GLY A 92 1.90 -2.08 14.58
C GLY A 92 1.96 -0.85 15.49
N ILE A 93 3.08 -0.12 15.50
CA ILE A 93 3.27 1.10 16.31
C ILE A 93 2.24 2.17 15.96
N THR A 94 1.89 2.29 14.70
CA THR A 94 0.85 3.21 14.22
C THR A 94 -0.51 2.97 14.84
N CYS A 95 -0.75 1.78 15.37
CA CYS A 95 -2.01 1.37 15.98
C CYS A 95 -2.01 1.43 17.52
N LEU A 96 -0.96 1.97 18.13
CA LEU A 96 -0.92 2.17 19.58
C LEU A 96 -2.09 3.02 20.06
N GLY A 97 -2.81 2.53 21.07
CA GLY A 97 -3.99 3.20 21.62
C GLY A 97 -5.29 2.97 20.87
N ILE A 98 -5.27 2.23 19.75
CA ILE A 98 -6.46 1.80 19.02
C ILE A 98 -6.77 0.35 19.41
N THR A 99 -7.99 0.10 19.86
CA THR A 99 -8.45 -1.27 20.13
C THR A 99 -8.95 -1.89 18.83
N PRO A 100 -8.27 -2.90 18.27
CA PRO A 100 -8.70 -3.53 17.03
C PRO A 100 -10.01 -4.29 17.22
N SER A 101 -10.71 -4.55 16.12
CA SER A 101 -11.87 -5.43 16.14
C SER A 101 -11.46 -6.82 16.64
N THR A 102 -12.20 -7.33 17.63
CA THR A 102 -11.97 -8.67 18.16
C THR A 102 -12.47 -9.79 17.25
N LYS A 103 -13.22 -9.42 16.21
CA LYS A 103 -13.79 -10.37 15.24
C LYS A 103 -13.47 -9.89 13.82
N PRO A 104 -12.28 -10.17 13.29
CA PRO A 104 -11.96 -9.85 11.91
C PRO A 104 -12.96 -10.52 10.97
N VAL A 105 -13.42 -9.77 9.97
CA VAL A 105 -14.33 -10.29 8.96
C VAL A 105 -13.63 -11.40 8.19
N LYS A 106 -14.23 -12.59 8.21
CA LYS A 106 -13.75 -13.69 7.41
C LYS A 106 -14.29 -13.53 5.99
N VAL A 107 -13.43 -13.22 5.05
CA VAL A 107 -13.83 -13.12 3.65
C VAL A 107 -13.92 -14.54 3.08
N VAL A 108 -15.14 -14.96 2.71
CA VAL A 108 -15.41 -16.29 2.16
C VAL A 108 -16.21 -16.14 0.87
N GLY A 109 -15.62 -16.59 -0.24
CA GLY A 109 -16.26 -16.50 -1.57
C GLY A 109 -17.05 -17.73 -1.99
N THR A 110 -17.19 -18.74 -1.14
CA THR A 110 -17.82 -20.03 -1.50
C THR A 110 -19.31 -19.95 -1.82
N PHE A 111 -19.97 -18.87 -1.42
CA PHE A 111 -21.40 -18.63 -1.67
C PHE A 111 -21.66 -17.79 -2.92
N LEU A 112 -20.63 -17.31 -3.58
CA LEU A 112 -20.79 -16.48 -4.76
C LEU A 112 -21.15 -17.35 -5.97
N LYS A 113 -22.18 -16.94 -6.70
CA LYS A 113 -22.61 -17.63 -7.93
C LYS A 113 -21.50 -17.65 -8.97
N ASN A 114 -20.79 -16.56 -9.10
CA ASN A 114 -19.63 -16.42 -9.96
C ASN A 114 -18.39 -16.27 -9.08
N ARG A 115 -17.29 -16.87 -9.48
CA ARG A 115 -16.01 -16.71 -8.77
C ARG A 115 -15.53 -15.27 -8.91
N PRO A 116 -15.08 -14.62 -7.86
CA PRO A 116 -14.46 -13.30 -8.01
C PRO A 116 -13.10 -13.41 -8.71
N VAL A 117 -12.63 -12.30 -9.26
CA VAL A 117 -11.28 -12.19 -9.83
C VAL A 117 -10.41 -11.43 -8.85
N VAL A 118 -9.24 -11.97 -8.56
CA VAL A 118 -8.16 -11.28 -7.85
C VAL A 118 -7.03 -11.07 -8.84
N LEU A 119 -6.73 -9.80 -9.10
CA LEU A 119 -5.65 -9.37 -9.98
C LEU A 119 -4.51 -8.82 -9.13
N GLN A 120 -3.31 -9.39 -9.27
CA GLN A 120 -2.18 -9.06 -8.40
C GLN A 120 -0.87 -8.96 -9.16
N SER A 121 -0.13 -7.86 -8.96
CA SER A 121 1.26 -7.72 -9.42
C SER A 121 2.22 -8.47 -8.50
N ILE A 122 3.28 -9.04 -9.08
CA ILE A 122 4.28 -9.81 -8.31
C ILE A 122 5.07 -8.90 -7.36
N TYR A 123 5.38 -7.70 -7.83
CA TYR A 123 6.23 -6.74 -7.11
C TYR A 123 5.43 -5.53 -6.61
N ASP A 124 4.11 -5.71 -6.35
CA ASP A 124 3.31 -4.66 -5.74
C ASP A 124 3.85 -4.34 -4.33
N THR A 125 4.27 -3.10 -4.16
CA THR A 125 4.87 -2.63 -2.90
C THR A 125 3.83 -2.21 -1.87
N GLN A 126 2.59 -1.96 -2.29
CA GLN A 126 1.52 -1.50 -1.39
C GLN A 126 0.65 -2.66 -0.89
N THR A 127 0.37 -3.62 -1.78
CA THR A 127 -0.39 -4.83 -1.44
C THR A 127 0.44 -6.07 -1.79
N PRO A 128 1.09 -6.70 -0.80
CA PRO A 128 2.02 -7.79 -1.05
C PRO A 128 1.39 -8.97 -1.77
N TYR A 129 2.10 -9.52 -2.76
CA TYR A 129 1.68 -10.65 -3.58
C TYR A 129 1.16 -11.85 -2.76
N ALA A 130 1.81 -12.14 -1.63
CA ALA A 130 1.40 -13.23 -0.74
C ALA A 130 0.00 -13.01 -0.15
N GLY A 131 -0.34 -11.75 0.17
CA GLY A 131 -1.66 -11.37 0.67
C GLY A 131 -2.75 -11.55 -0.39
N GLY A 132 -2.53 -11.06 -1.61
CA GLY A 132 -3.47 -11.23 -2.72
C GLY A 132 -3.69 -12.71 -3.08
N ARG A 133 -2.63 -13.51 -3.07
CA ARG A 133 -2.73 -14.95 -3.28
C ARG A 133 -3.54 -15.65 -2.18
N LYS A 134 -3.31 -15.30 -0.94
CA LYS A 134 -4.07 -15.84 0.20
C LYS A 134 -5.55 -15.46 0.10
N MET A 135 -5.85 -14.20 -0.17
CA MET A 135 -7.20 -13.71 -0.38
C MET A 135 -7.91 -14.48 -1.51
N ALA A 136 -7.24 -14.68 -2.63
CA ALA A 136 -7.79 -15.45 -3.75
C ALA A 136 -8.15 -16.90 -3.35
N GLN A 137 -7.32 -17.54 -2.54
CA GLN A 137 -7.58 -18.90 -2.03
C GLN A 137 -8.79 -18.91 -1.08
N GLU A 138 -8.87 -17.98 -0.13
CA GLU A 138 -9.98 -17.91 0.83
C GLU A 138 -11.32 -17.58 0.17
N MET A 139 -11.28 -16.73 -0.87
CA MET A 139 -12.47 -16.37 -1.64
C MET A 139 -12.83 -17.37 -2.73
N ASN A 140 -12.05 -18.42 -2.95
CA ASN A 140 -12.17 -19.29 -4.13
C ASN A 140 -12.17 -18.47 -5.44
N ALA A 141 -11.35 -17.44 -5.50
CA ALA A 141 -11.29 -16.51 -6.62
C ALA A 141 -10.47 -17.07 -7.80
N TYR A 142 -10.74 -16.54 -9.00
CA TYR A 142 -9.83 -16.70 -10.13
C TYR A 142 -8.66 -15.75 -9.95
N PHE A 143 -7.45 -16.30 -9.88
CA PHE A 143 -6.25 -15.53 -9.59
C PHE A 143 -5.50 -15.20 -10.87
N ILE A 144 -5.37 -13.90 -11.17
CA ILE A 144 -4.61 -13.39 -12.30
C ILE A 144 -3.34 -12.73 -11.75
N LYS A 145 -2.21 -13.33 -12.08
CA LYS A 145 -0.89 -12.81 -11.77
C LYS A 145 -0.41 -11.94 -12.92
N THR A 146 0.09 -10.75 -12.62
CA THR A 146 0.75 -9.89 -13.59
C THR A 146 2.23 -9.69 -13.23
N GLU A 147 3.06 -9.64 -14.25
CA GLU A 147 4.47 -9.27 -14.11
C GLU A 147 4.57 -7.75 -13.89
N GLY A 148 5.41 -7.33 -12.96
CA GLY A 148 5.64 -5.93 -12.64
C GLY A 148 5.25 -5.55 -11.23
N GLY A 149 5.29 -4.24 -10.95
CA GLY A 149 5.05 -3.66 -9.62
C GLY A 149 3.87 -2.69 -9.58
N ASP A 150 3.08 -2.61 -10.65
CA ASP A 150 1.95 -1.68 -10.70
C ASP A 150 0.90 -2.06 -9.67
N HIS A 151 0.45 -1.06 -8.90
CA HIS A 151 -0.69 -1.14 -8.00
C HIS A 151 -1.97 -0.71 -8.74
N ILE A 152 -3.15 -1.23 -8.34
CA ILE A 152 -4.45 -0.94 -8.99
C ILE A 152 -4.40 -1.22 -10.52
N ILE A 153 -3.90 -2.35 -10.90
CA ILE A 153 -3.55 -2.76 -12.28
C ILE A 153 -4.68 -2.55 -13.28
N TYR A 154 -5.93 -2.80 -12.86
CA TYR A 154 -7.09 -2.68 -13.75
C TYR A 154 -7.40 -1.22 -14.13
N ALA A 155 -7.19 -0.29 -13.21
CA ALA A 155 -7.48 1.13 -13.41
C ALA A 155 -6.36 1.83 -14.20
N TYR A 156 -5.11 1.41 -14.00
CA TYR A 156 -3.98 1.97 -14.70
C TYR A 156 -3.70 1.24 -16.02
N ASP A 157 -2.83 1.79 -16.83
CA ASP A 157 -2.64 1.38 -18.23
C ASP A 157 -1.97 0.01 -18.39
N ASN A 158 -2.75 -1.04 -18.10
CA ASN A 158 -2.35 -2.43 -18.34
C ASN A 158 -3.41 -3.12 -19.22
N PRO A 159 -3.31 -2.97 -20.55
CA PRO A 159 -4.32 -3.49 -21.47
C PRO A 159 -4.43 -5.01 -21.45
N GLU A 160 -3.34 -5.73 -21.18
CA GLU A 160 -3.35 -7.20 -21.09
C GLU A 160 -4.13 -7.66 -19.87
N ALA A 161 -3.89 -7.06 -18.71
CA ALA A 161 -4.64 -7.37 -17.49
C ALA A 161 -6.14 -7.07 -17.65
N ARG A 162 -6.48 -5.91 -18.24
CA ARG A 162 -7.87 -5.58 -18.56
C ARG A 162 -8.51 -6.58 -19.50
N LYS A 163 -7.81 -7.02 -20.54
CA LYS A 163 -8.29 -8.03 -21.47
C LYS A 163 -8.57 -9.36 -20.77
N LEU A 164 -7.68 -9.80 -19.88
CA LEU A 164 -7.88 -11.03 -19.10
C LEU A 164 -9.10 -10.94 -18.19
N VAL A 165 -9.29 -9.82 -17.51
CA VAL A 165 -10.47 -9.61 -16.64
C VAL A 165 -11.75 -9.51 -17.45
N ASN A 166 -11.75 -8.80 -18.59
CA ASN A 166 -12.95 -8.61 -19.41
C ASN A 166 -13.36 -9.88 -20.17
N ASN A 167 -12.47 -10.84 -20.33
CA ASN A 167 -12.75 -12.12 -20.97
C ASN A 167 -13.18 -13.21 -19.97
N TYR A 168 -13.14 -12.91 -18.68
CA TYR A 168 -13.59 -13.79 -17.62
C TYR A 168 -15.11 -13.72 -17.42
#